data_f766c0265c85fb49e9f48cbb0acdf43d
#
_entry.id   f766c0265c85fb49e9f48cbb0acdf43d
#
_cell.length_a   1.000
_cell.length_b   1.000
_cell.length_c   1.000
_cell.angle_alpha   90.00
_cell.angle_beta   90.00
_cell.angle_gamma   90.00
#
_symmetry.space_group_name_H-M   'P 1'
#
loop_
_entity.id
_entity.type
_entity.pdbx_description
1 polymer ?
#
loop_
_entity_poly.entity_id
_entity_poly.type
_entity_poly.pdbx_seq_one_letter_code
_entity_poly.pdbx_strand_id
1 'polypeptide(L)'
;ALGATLGFLVMLAFLAAAMPLLFRLLLPTSQKLPERVADDVRNTAAQLGFAPGRVLSLWTEHRLVNAALVGPLRWPRYLVLTDGILDYLDLTALRGVVAHEVGHARAGHPMLLLAVFAVLPILLVHPAMAFDWSLVDAGTLALGSGIVLLFGMRALRALMHRFEFEADQLSATALGGAMPCIVALRRVGDLFPSQRGKASFRHPSEEQRVRALLAWDRDADYRAAFLRRGRRMRWTIAALLGVALCVSAWSHARHLDVDVAIVRLYSGDFRGAVDVLQDAEGPADVLEPLRAEAGAALSLLPAGGRWDEIRQELADRAWERALAELRAGQAEGARPFFALATCGQLPDPIRDTAWRWVDAHVDGDTQMASRLADHLARLPGAEDLPPGAFPRD
;
A
#
# COMPACT_ATOMS: atom_id res chain seq x y z
N ALA A 1 8.62 3.95 10.34
CA ALA A 1 7.21 4.27 10.02
C ALA A 1 7.08 5.10 8.73
N LEU A 2 7.79 6.26 8.58
CA LEU A 2 7.67 7.11 7.39
C LEU A 2 8.12 6.39 6.12
N GLY A 3 9.23 5.68 6.14
CA GLY A 3 9.73 4.93 4.98
C GLY A 3 8.70 3.92 4.47
N ALA A 4 8.01 3.22 5.35
CA ALA A 4 6.93 2.30 4.99
C ALA A 4 5.72 3.03 4.38
N THR A 5 5.29 4.16 4.97
CA THR A 5 4.18 4.95 4.44
C THR A 5 4.52 5.56 3.08
N LEU A 6 5.69 6.18 2.93
CA LEU A 6 6.15 6.70 1.65
C LEU A 6 6.34 5.60 0.62
N GLY A 7 6.95 4.49 0.99
CA GLY A 7 7.09 3.32 0.13
C GLY A 7 5.76 2.79 -0.36
N PHE A 8 4.77 2.67 0.53
CA PHE A 8 3.40 2.29 0.18
C PHE A 8 2.75 3.28 -0.79
N LEU A 9 2.84 4.59 -0.53
CA LEU A 9 2.27 5.61 -1.41
C LEU A 9 2.97 5.64 -2.78
N VAL A 10 4.29 5.51 -2.81
CA VAL A 10 5.08 5.42 -4.05
C VAL A 10 4.70 4.16 -4.84
N MET A 11 4.60 3.02 -4.17
CA MET A 11 4.16 1.76 -4.78
C MET A 11 2.75 1.90 -5.36
N LEU A 12 1.81 2.50 -4.62
CA LEU A 12 0.44 2.72 -5.06
C LEU A 12 0.40 3.66 -6.28
N ALA A 13 1.16 4.75 -6.27
CA ALA A 13 1.29 5.66 -7.40
C ALA A 13 1.93 4.98 -8.62
N PHE A 14 2.97 4.17 -8.40
CA PHE A 14 3.62 3.40 -9.46
C PHE A 14 2.65 2.38 -10.08
N LEU A 15 1.93 1.60 -9.27
CA LEU A 15 0.93 0.65 -9.75
C LEU A 15 -0.18 1.36 -10.54
N ALA A 16 -0.66 2.50 -10.04
CA ALA A 16 -1.66 3.31 -10.73
C ALA A 16 -1.18 3.83 -12.09
N ALA A 17 0.09 4.23 -12.21
CA ALA A 17 0.70 4.69 -13.44
C ALA A 17 1.05 3.54 -14.40
N ALA A 18 1.54 2.42 -13.87
CA ALA A 18 1.94 1.25 -14.64
C ALA A 18 0.75 0.43 -15.16
N MET A 19 -0.39 0.43 -14.45
CA MET A 19 -1.54 -0.41 -14.74
C MET A 19 -2.04 -0.32 -16.20
N PRO A 20 -2.18 0.87 -16.83
CA PRO A 20 -2.60 0.94 -18.23
C PRO A 20 -1.58 0.29 -19.19
N LEU A 21 -0.29 0.43 -18.92
CA LEU A 21 0.78 -0.18 -19.72
C LEU A 21 0.78 -1.70 -19.55
N LEU A 22 0.66 -2.19 -18.34
CA LEU A 22 0.55 -3.62 -18.03
C LEU A 22 -0.69 -4.22 -18.69
N PHE A 23 -1.83 -3.52 -18.61
CA PHE A 23 -3.05 -3.94 -19.28
C PHE A 23 -2.81 -4.15 -20.78
N ARG A 24 -2.15 -3.18 -21.43
CA ARG A 24 -1.85 -3.25 -22.86
C ARG A 24 -0.86 -4.38 -23.22
N LEU A 25 0.10 -4.68 -22.33
CA LEU A 25 1.11 -5.71 -22.56
C LEU A 25 0.57 -7.12 -22.34
N LEU A 26 -0.30 -7.29 -21.34
CA LEU A 26 -0.74 -8.61 -20.89
C LEU A 26 -2.02 -9.09 -21.57
N LEU A 27 -2.83 -8.17 -22.11
CA LEU A 27 -4.10 -8.55 -22.71
C LEU A 27 -4.05 -8.50 -24.24
N PRO A 28 -4.67 -9.49 -24.90
CA PRO A 28 -4.72 -9.55 -26.37
C PRO A 28 -5.59 -8.41 -26.92
N THR A 29 -4.98 -7.28 -27.21
CA THR A 29 -5.62 -6.13 -27.86
C THR A 29 -5.35 -6.21 -29.35
N SER A 30 -6.17 -6.90 -30.12
CA SER A 30 -5.77 -7.26 -31.48
C SER A 30 -6.71 -6.84 -32.61
N GLN A 31 -7.93 -6.41 -32.33
CA GLN A 31 -8.79 -5.97 -33.42
C GLN A 31 -8.81 -4.45 -33.54
N LYS A 32 -8.45 -3.94 -34.71
CA LYS A 32 -8.75 -2.56 -35.06
C LYS A 32 -10.28 -2.42 -35.11
N LEU A 33 -10.81 -1.54 -34.28
CA LEU A 33 -12.21 -1.15 -34.38
C LEU A 33 -12.51 -0.67 -35.79
N PRO A 34 -13.68 -1.02 -36.36
CA PRO A 34 -14.15 -0.38 -37.57
C PRO A 34 -14.10 1.15 -37.38
N GLU A 35 -13.59 1.85 -38.39
CA GLU A 35 -13.29 3.29 -38.27
C GLU A 35 -14.52 4.10 -37.84
N ARG A 36 -15.67 3.75 -38.38
CA ARG A 36 -16.98 4.36 -38.03
C ARG A 36 -17.29 4.19 -36.51
N VAL A 37 -17.03 3.03 -35.94
CA VAL A 37 -17.28 2.78 -34.51
C VAL A 37 -16.25 3.54 -33.65
N ALA A 38 -14.99 3.53 -34.05
CA ALA A 38 -13.94 4.26 -33.35
C ALA A 38 -14.18 5.77 -33.32
N ASP A 39 -14.69 6.34 -34.43
CA ASP A 39 -15.03 7.76 -34.52
C ASP A 39 -16.25 8.10 -33.66
N ASP A 40 -17.27 7.26 -33.66
CA ASP A 40 -18.46 7.44 -32.83
C ASP A 40 -18.14 7.41 -31.36
N VAL A 41 -17.28 6.48 -30.94
CA VAL A 41 -16.77 6.37 -29.56
C VAL A 41 -15.96 7.60 -29.17
N ARG A 42 -15.05 8.07 -30.04
CA ARG A 42 -14.26 9.29 -29.80
C ARG A 42 -15.13 10.52 -29.68
N ASN A 43 -16.10 10.67 -30.56
CA ASN A 43 -17.03 11.79 -30.55
C ASN A 43 -17.89 11.80 -29.28
N THR A 44 -18.40 10.64 -28.87
CA THR A 44 -19.15 10.49 -27.62
C THR A 44 -18.29 10.87 -26.41
N ALA A 45 -17.06 10.42 -26.36
CA ALA A 45 -16.12 10.77 -25.29
C ALA A 45 -15.82 12.28 -25.29
N ALA A 46 -15.65 12.89 -26.47
CA ALA A 46 -15.38 14.32 -26.61
C ALA A 46 -16.52 15.20 -26.08
N GLN A 47 -17.80 14.77 -26.21
CA GLN A 47 -18.94 15.47 -25.62
C GLN A 47 -18.86 15.59 -24.10
N LEU A 48 -18.20 14.65 -23.44
CA LEU A 48 -17.90 14.72 -22.00
C LEU A 48 -16.60 15.49 -21.70
N GLY A 49 -15.98 16.13 -22.70
CA GLY A 49 -14.70 16.81 -22.55
C GLY A 49 -13.54 15.84 -22.27
N PHE A 50 -13.63 14.62 -22.79
CA PHE A 50 -12.65 13.57 -22.59
C PHE A 50 -12.08 13.11 -23.94
N ALA A 51 -10.75 13.16 -24.07
CA ALA A 51 -10.05 12.57 -25.20
C ALA A 51 -9.35 11.30 -24.73
N PRO A 52 -9.87 10.10 -25.07
CA PRO A 52 -9.13 8.88 -24.80
C PRO A 52 -7.85 8.86 -25.63
N GLY A 53 -6.72 8.54 -25.00
CA GLY A 53 -5.45 8.42 -25.72
C GLY A 53 -5.52 7.33 -26.79
N ARG A 54 -6.22 6.23 -26.48
CA ARG A 54 -6.54 5.15 -27.43
C ARG A 54 -7.84 4.47 -27.02
N VAL A 55 -8.59 4.03 -28.04
CA VAL A 55 -9.68 3.06 -27.90
C VAL A 55 -9.12 1.70 -28.30
N LEU A 56 -9.19 0.74 -27.41
CA LEU A 56 -8.68 -0.61 -27.59
C LEU A 56 -9.85 -1.59 -27.66
N SER A 57 -9.78 -2.55 -28.59
CA SER A 57 -10.66 -3.71 -28.59
C SER A 57 -9.97 -4.88 -27.91
N LEU A 58 -10.64 -5.50 -26.95
CA LEU A 58 -10.17 -6.67 -26.25
C LEU A 58 -10.88 -7.89 -26.81
N TRP A 59 -10.11 -8.84 -27.33
CA TRP A 59 -10.62 -10.11 -27.82
C TRP A 59 -10.90 -11.08 -26.66
N THR A 60 -12.14 -11.49 -26.50
CA THR A 60 -12.60 -12.37 -25.42
C THR A 60 -13.37 -13.60 -25.92
N GLU A 61 -13.29 -13.88 -27.22
CA GLU A 61 -14.09 -14.93 -27.88
C GLU A 61 -15.61 -14.71 -27.66
N HIS A 62 -16.03 -13.45 -27.64
CA HIS A 62 -17.44 -13.01 -27.40
C HIS A 62 -17.99 -13.42 -26.02
N ARG A 63 -17.11 -13.86 -25.08
CA ARG A 63 -17.53 -14.34 -23.74
C ARG A 63 -17.79 -13.19 -22.76
N LEU A 64 -17.20 -12.02 -23.00
CA LEU A 64 -17.38 -10.87 -22.14
C LEU A 64 -18.06 -9.74 -22.90
N VAL A 65 -19.11 -9.19 -22.30
CA VAL A 65 -19.77 -7.97 -22.75
C VAL A 65 -19.45 -6.88 -21.75
N ASN A 66 -18.41 -6.12 -22.02
CA ASN A 66 -17.94 -5.10 -21.10
C ASN A 66 -17.23 -3.95 -21.81
N ALA A 67 -17.30 -2.78 -21.18
CA ALA A 67 -16.46 -1.63 -21.49
C ALA A 67 -15.77 -1.18 -20.20
N ALA A 68 -14.58 -0.64 -20.29
CA ALA A 68 -13.87 -0.12 -19.14
C ALA A 68 -12.93 1.01 -19.52
N LEU A 69 -12.79 1.98 -18.63
CA LEU A 69 -11.73 2.97 -18.74
C LEU A 69 -10.56 2.54 -17.86
N VAL A 70 -9.41 2.30 -18.49
CA VAL A 70 -8.20 1.83 -17.85
C VAL A 70 -7.21 2.97 -17.66
N GLY A 71 -6.82 3.24 -16.42
CA GLY A 71 -5.89 4.28 -15.99
C GLY A 71 -6.55 5.34 -15.11
N PRO A 72 -6.10 5.48 -13.86
CA PRO A 72 -6.62 6.49 -12.94
C PRO A 72 -6.14 7.89 -13.29
N LEU A 73 -4.94 8.01 -13.89
CA LEU A 73 -4.34 9.27 -14.30
C LEU A 73 -4.92 9.76 -15.64
N ARG A 74 -4.73 11.05 -15.95
CA ARG A 74 -5.17 11.62 -17.24
C ARG A 74 -4.41 11.02 -18.43
N TRP A 75 -3.19 10.56 -18.21
CA TRP A 75 -2.33 9.93 -19.20
C TRP A 75 -1.33 8.97 -18.52
N PRO A 76 -1.08 7.77 -19.05
CA PRO A 76 -1.83 7.12 -20.13
C PRO A 76 -3.20 6.61 -19.68
N ARG A 77 -4.20 6.70 -20.55
CA ARG A 77 -5.56 6.23 -20.29
C ARG A 77 -6.16 5.64 -21.56
N TYR A 78 -6.76 4.46 -21.44
CA TYR A 78 -7.35 3.74 -22.54
C TYR A 78 -8.83 3.47 -22.27
N LEU A 79 -9.67 3.63 -23.31
CA LEU A 79 -11.02 3.09 -23.30
C LEU A 79 -10.95 1.70 -23.94
N VAL A 80 -11.36 0.69 -23.22
CA VAL A 80 -11.32 -0.71 -23.64
C VAL A 80 -12.75 -1.16 -23.89
N LEU A 81 -13.00 -1.75 -25.05
CA LEU A 81 -14.27 -2.35 -25.43
C LEU A 81 -14.01 -3.81 -25.74
N THR A 82 -14.81 -4.71 -25.20
CA THR A 82 -14.72 -6.14 -25.55
C THR A 82 -15.39 -6.39 -26.91
N ASP A 83 -14.97 -7.45 -27.60
CA ASP A 83 -15.62 -7.94 -28.83
C ASP A 83 -17.11 -8.19 -28.60
N GLY A 84 -17.50 -8.80 -27.49
CA GLY A 84 -18.90 -9.05 -27.18
C GLY A 84 -19.75 -7.79 -27.10
N ILE A 85 -19.25 -6.66 -26.51
CA ILE A 85 -20.05 -5.43 -26.44
C ILE A 85 -20.28 -4.82 -27.85
N LEU A 86 -19.29 -4.99 -28.73
CA LEU A 86 -19.37 -4.49 -30.10
C LEU A 86 -20.35 -5.26 -30.96
N ASP A 87 -20.54 -6.55 -30.68
CA ASP A 87 -21.47 -7.41 -31.46
C ASP A 87 -22.90 -7.34 -30.94
N TYR A 88 -23.10 -7.19 -29.65
CA TYR A 88 -24.43 -7.25 -29.05
C TYR A 88 -25.12 -5.90 -28.89
N LEU A 89 -24.38 -4.78 -28.92
CA LEU A 89 -24.96 -3.46 -28.77
C LEU A 89 -24.97 -2.70 -30.10
N ASP A 90 -26.12 -2.07 -30.39
CA ASP A 90 -26.19 -1.06 -31.44
C ASP A 90 -25.41 0.21 -31.05
N LEU A 91 -25.15 1.08 -32.03
CA LEU A 91 -24.38 2.32 -31.77
C LEU A 91 -25.04 3.23 -30.73
N THR A 92 -26.36 3.22 -30.59
CA THR A 92 -27.08 4.05 -29.63
C THR A 92 -26.81 3.55 -28.19
N ALA A 93 -26.92 2.26 -27.96
CA ALA A 93 -26.61 1.65 -26.67
C ALA A 93 -25.11 1.74 -26.36
N LEU A 94 -24.24 1.55 -27.36
CA LEU A 94 -22.79 1.69 -27.19
C LEU A 94 -22.41 3.11 -26.76
N ARG A 95 -23.00 4.17 -27.34
CA ARG A 95 -22.81 5.56 -26.90
C ARG A 95 -23.16 5.74 -25.42
N GLY A 96 -24.28 5.15 -24.96
CA GLY A 96 -24.69 5.20 -23.57
C GLY A 96 -23.66 4.56 -22.64
N VAL A 97 -23.13 3.39 -23.01
CA VAL A 97 -22.07 2.70 -22.23
C VAL A 97 -20.78 3.50 -22.23
N VAL A 98 -20.31 3.98 -23.38
CA VAL A 98 -19.10 4.81 -23.50
C VAL A 98 -19.22 6.09 -22.67
N ALA A 99 -20.38 6.77 -22.74
CA ALA A 99 -20.62 7.97 -21.95
C ALA A 99 -20.58 7.68 -20.45
N HIS A 100 -21.09 6.52 -20.02
CA HIS A 100 -21.03 6.08 -18.63
C HIS A 100 -19.58 5.83 -18.16
N GLU A 101 -18.78 5.10 -18.93
CA GLU A 101 -17.37 4.83 -18.59
C GLU A 101 -16.54 6.13 -18.55
N VAL A 102 -16.76 7.01 -19.51
CA VAL A 102 -16.13 8.33 -19.50
C VAL A 102 -16.64 9.19 -18.34
N GLY A 103 -17.90 9.02 -17.93
CA GLY A 103 -18.48 9.64 -16.73
C GLY A 103 -17.67 9.33 -15.47
N HIS A 104 -17.26 8.08 -15.26
CA HIS A 104 -16.37 7.70 -14.16
C HIS A 104 -15.05 8.46 -14.20
N ALA A 105 -14.43 8.58 -15.36
CA ALA A 105 -13.19 9.31 -15.51
C ALA A 105 -13.34 10.80 -15.24
N ARG A 106 -14.39 11.42 -15.78
CA ARG A 106 -14.68 12.85 -15.62
C ARG A 106 -14.96 13.21 -14.14
N ALA A 107 -15.69 12.35 -13.44
CA ALA A 107 -15.95 12.50 -12.03
C ALA A 107 -14.71 12.25 -11.14
N GLY A 108 -13.64 11.68 -11.69
CA GLY A 108 -12.42 11.35 -10.94
C GLY A 108 -12.58 10.15 -10.00
N HIS A 109 -13.55 9.25 -10.25
CA HIS A 109 -13.83 8.10 -9.40
C HIS A 109 -12.59 7.20 -9.18
N PRO A 110 -11.74 6.90 -10.19
CA PRO A 110 -10.54 6.11 -9.97
C PRO A 110 -9.57 6.78 -8.99
N MET A 111 -9.42 8.11 -9.04
CA MET A 111 -8.55 8.86 -8.11
C MET A 111 -9.15 8.92 -6.70
N LEU A 112 -10.48 9.09 -6.58
CA LEU A 112 -11.14 9.04 -5.27
C LEU A 112 -11.01 7.65 -4.62
N LEU A 113 -11.13 6.59 -5.40
CA LEU A 113 -10.94 5.23 -4.92
C LEU A 113 -9.48 4.99 -4.48
N LEU A 114 -8.52 5.48 -5.27
CA LEU A 114 -7.10 5.44 -4.93
C LEU A 114 -6.83 6.18 -3.62
N ALA A 115 -7.44 7.36 -3.42
CA ALA A 115 -7.33 8.12 -2.17
C ALA A 115 -7.91 7.33 -0.98
N VAL A 116 -9.06 6.67 -1.13
CA VAL A 116 -9.64 5.83 -0.08
C VAL A 116 -8.71 4.66 0.27
N PHE A 117 -8.12 3.99 -0.73
CA PHE A 117 -7.15 2.91 -0.52
C PHE A 117 -5.83 3.40 0.10
N ALA A 118 -5.44 4.66 -0.14
CA ALA A 118 -4.29 5.26 0.52
C ALA A 118 -4.56 5.62 1.98
N VAL A 119 -5.73 6.18 2.26
CA VAL A 119 -6.14 6.64 3.61
C VAL A 119 -6.28 5.49 4.60
N LEU A 120 -6.94 4.42 4.18
CA LEU A 120 -7.37 3.35 5.09
C LEU A 120 -6.19 2.65 5.79
N PRO A 121 -5.13 2.19 5.10
CA PRO A 121 -3.97 1.59 5.75
C PRO A 121 -3.27 2.57 6.70
N ILE A 122 -3.13 3.84 6.32
CA ILE A 122 -2.46 4.84 7.16
C ILE A 122 -3.21 5.02 8.48
N LEU A 123 -4.54 5.20 8.42
CA LEU A 123 -5.37 5.39 9.62
C LEU A 123 -5.50 4.13 10.49
N LEU A 124 -5.27 2.94 9.94
CA LEU A 124 -5.32 1.70 10.71
C LEU A 124 -3.95 1.34 11.30
N VAL A 125 -2.88 1.47 10.52
CA VAL A 125 -1.54 1.00 10.93
C VAL A 125 -0.93 1.91 12.00
N HIS A 126 -0.98 3.24 11.84
CA HIS A 126 -0.33 4.13 12.81
C HIS A 126 -0.90 4.04 14.24
N PRO A 127 -2.23 4.08 14.44
CA PRO A 127 -2.79 3.85 15.77
C PRO A 127 -2.52 2.44 16.30
N ALA A 128 -2.54 1.43 15.41
CA ALA A 128 -2.25 0.05 15.79
C ALA A 128 -0.80 -0.12 16.30
N MET A 129 0.16 0.59 15.74
CA MET A 129 1.56 0.56 16.20
C MET A 129 1.78 1.32 17.53
N ALA A 130 0.89 2.27 17.86
CA ALA A 130 0.96 3.05 19.10
C ALA A 130 0.21 2.40 20.27
N PHE A 131 -0.55 1.34 20.03
CA PHE A 131 -1.39 0.69 21.01
C PHE A 131 -0.71 -0.54 21.60
N ASP A 132 -0.75 -0.68 22.92
CA ASP A 132 -0.28 -1.89 23.62
C ASP A 132 -1.31 -3.02 23.48
N TRP A 133 -1.08 -3.89 22.53
CA TRP A 133 -1.96 -5.02 22.22
C TRP A 133 -1.95 -6.12 23.28
N SER A 134 -0.98 -6.12 24.20
CA SER A 134 -0.92 -7.08 25.30
C SER A 134 -2.09 -6.93 26.27
N LEU A 135 -2.72 -5.74 26.27
CA LEU A 135 -3.91 -5.43 27.09
C LEU A 135 -5.23 -5.90 26.47
N VAL A 136 -5.21 -6.42 25.25
CA VAL A 136 -6.42 -6.80 24.49
C VAL A 136 -6.43 -8.29 24.23
N ASP A 137 -7.45 -8.97 24.74
CA ASP A 137 -7.64 -10.37 24.42
C ASP A 137 -7.99 -10.61 22.95
N ALA A 138 -7.64 -11.80 22.45
CA ALA A 138 -7.85 -12.16 21.05
C ALA A 138 -9.32 -12.09 20.59
N GLY A 139 -10.28 -12.32 21.48
CA GLY A 139 -11.69 -12.25 21.19
C GLY A 139 -12.16 -10.81 20.94
N THR A 140 -11.74 -9.89 21.80
CA THR A 140 -12.03 -8.45 21.65
C THR A 140 -11.39 -7.90 20.36
N LEU A 141 -10.15 -8.29 20.07
CA LEU A 141 -9.47 -7.91 18.82
C LEU A 141 -10.19 -8.43 17.58
N ALA A 142 -10.59 -9.70 17.58
CA ALA A 142 -11.32 -10.31 16.47
C ALA A 142 -12.69 -9.64 16.25
N LEU A 143 -13.43 -9.36 17.32
CA LEU A 143 -14.72 -8.68 17.26
C LEU A 143 -14.56 -7.25 16.71
N GLY A 144 -13.63 -6.48 17.25
CA GLY A 144 -13.33 -5.12 16.79
C GLY A 144 -12.95 -5.07 15.31
N SER A 145 -12.05 -5.96 14.88
CA SER A 145 -11.64 -6.09 13.48
C SER A 145 -12.81 -6.47 12.57
N GLY A 146 -13.67 -7.39 13.01
CA GLY A 146 -14.89 -7.78 12.29
C GLY A 146 -15.86 -6.61 12.11
N ILE A 147 -16.06 -5.80 13.15
CA ILE A 147 -16.91 -4.60 13.10
C ILE A 147 -16.33 -3.58 12.10
N VAL A 148 -15.04 -3.26 12.19
CA VAL A 148 -14.36 -2.32 11.27
C VAL A 148 -14.47 -2.79 9.82
N LEU A 149 -14.25 -4.09 9.59
CA LEU A 149 -14.37 -4.68 8.26
C LEU A 149 -15.81 -4.57 7.71
N LEU A 150 -16.80 -4.91 8.52
CA LEU A 150 -18.23 -4.85 8.14
C LEU A 150 -18.64 -3.43 7.76
N PHE A 151 -18.33 -2.45 8.61
CA PHE A 151 -18.66 -1.03 8.33
C PHE A 151 -17.86 -0.50 7.14
N GLY A 152 -16.58 -0.84 7.03
CA GLY A 152 -15.74 -0.48 5.89
C GLY A 152 -16.28 -1.02 4.57
N MET A 153 -16.69 -2.28 4.53
CA MET A 153 -17.30 -2.89 3.34
C MET A 153 -18.63 -2.25 2.96
N ARG A 154 -19.48 -1.91 3.95
CA ARG A 154 -20.74 -1.18 3.69
C ARG A 154 -20.49 0.22 3.16
N ALA A 155 -19.52 0.94 3.73
CA ALA A 155 -19.15 2.27 3.28
C ALA A 155 -18.57 2.23 1.85
N LEU A 156 -17.67 1.29 1.57
CA LEU A 156 -17.11 1.08 0.23
C LEU A 156 -18.21 0.74 -0.78
N ARG A 157 -19.13 -0.16 -0.45
CA ARG A 157 -20.29 -0.45 -1.31
C ARG A 157 -21.13 0.79 -1.59
N ALA A 158 -21.45 1.59 -0.56
CA ALA A 158 -22.22 2.81 -0.71
C ALA A 158 -21.49 3.83 -1.61
N LEU A 159 -20.17 3.92 -1.47
CA LEU A 159 -19.32 4.75 -2.33
C LEU A 159 -19.34 4.27 -3.79
N MET A 160 -19.18 2.96 -4.03
CA MET A 160 -19.25 2.39 -5.37
C MET A 160 -20.61 2.65 -6.03
N HIS A 161 -21.72 2.41 -5.32
CA HIS A 161 -23.06 2.71 -5.81
C HIS A 161 -23.25 4.21 -6.11
N ARG A 162 -22.66 5.07 -5.29
CA ARG A 162 -22.68 6.51 -5.54
C ARG A 162 -21.94 6.89 -6.82
N PHE A 163 -20.80 6.28 -7.09
CA PHE A 163 -20.04 6.48 -8.32
C PHE A 163 -20.84 6.10 -9.55
N GLU A 164 -21.58 4.99 -9.51
CA GLU A 164 -22.46 4.56 -10.60
C GLU A 164 -23.53 5.61 -10.90
N PHE A 165 -24.24 6.08 -9.87
CA PHE A 165 -25.27 7.12 -10.09
C PHE A 165 -24.67 8.42 -10.63
N GLU A 166 -23.47 8.80 -10.21
CA GLU A 166 -22.81 10.01 -10.70
C GLU A 166 -22.35 9.87 -12.16
N ALA A 167 -21.82 8.71 -12.54
CA ALA A 167 -21.46 8.41 -13.92
C ALA A 167 -22.69 8.42 -14.85
N ASP A 168 -23.81 7.83 -14.39
CA ASP A 168 -25.09 7.86 -15.12
C ASP A 168 -25.58 9.28 -15.38
N GLN A 169 -25.49 10.15 -14.37
CA GLN A 169 -25.97 11.54 -14.50
C GLN A 169 -25.08 12.38 -15.41
N LEU A 170 -23.77 12.17 -15.36
CA LEU A 170 -22.84 12.82 -16.28
C LEU A 170 -23.10 12.38 -17.71
N SER A 171 -23.32 11.08 -17.93
CA SER A 171 -23.65 10.56 -19.25
C SER A 171 -25.02 11.06 -19.77
N ALA A 172 -26.03 11.10 -18.91
CA ALA A 172 -27.33 11.67 -19.25
C ALA A 172 -27.24 13.14 -19.65
N THR A 173 -26.46 13.93 -18.92
CA THR A 173 -26.21 15.34 -19.23
C THR A 173 -25.52 15.51 -20.59
N ALA A 174 -24.54 14.66 -20.91
CA ALA A 174 -23.80 14.72 -22.16
C ALA A 174 -24.61 14.25 -23.37
N LEU A 175 -25.49 13.27 -23.18
CA LEU A 175 -26.34 12.71 -24.26
C LEU A 175 -27.68 13.44 -24.41
N GLY A 176 -27.88 14.56 -23.69
CA GLY A 176 -29.07 15.39 -23.81
C GLY A 176 -30.32 14.87 -23.09
N GLY A 177 -30.17 13.93 -22.16
CA GLY A 177 -31.23 13.42 -21.30
C GLY A 177 -31.04 12.01 -20.79
N ALA A 178 -31.94 11.56 -19.93
CA ALA A 178 -31.88 10.24 -19.28
C ALA A 178 -32.14 9.06 -20.26
N MET A 179 -32.96 9.26 -21.28
CA MET A 179 -33.45 8.18 -22.13
C MET A 179 -32.36 7.38 -22.85
N PRO A 180 -31.33 8.00 -23.48
CA PRO A 180 -30.24 7.24 -24.11
C PRO A 180 -29.52 6.32 -23.12
N CYS A 181 -29.29 6.78 -21.88
CA CYS A 181 -28.66 6.00 -20.81
C CYS A 181 -29.57 4.85 -20.35
N ILE A 182 -30.87 5.09 -20.20
CA ILE A 182 -31.86 4.06 -19.83
C ILE A 182 -31.93 2.96 -20.90
N VAL A 183 -31.93 3.33 -22.18
CA VAL A 183 -31.90 2.35 -23.26
C VAL A 183 -30.63 1.49 -23.20
N ALA A 184 -29.48 2.12 -23.04
CA ALA A 184 -28.21 1.39 -22.88
C ALA A 184 -28.23 0.43 -21.69
N LEU A 185 -28.69 0.88 -20.52
CA LEU A 185 -28.82 0.06 -19.31
C LEU A 185 -29.71 -1.16 -19.53
N ARG A 186 -30.87 -0.97 -20.17
CA ARG A 186 -31.80 -2.06 -20.48
C ARG A 186 -31.20 -3.05 -21.46
N ARG A 187 -30.54 -2.57 -22.54
CA ARG A 187 -29.88 -3.44 -23.50
C ARG A 187 -28.79 -4.29 -22.85
N VAL A 188 -27.96 -3.70 -21.99
CA VAL A 188 -26.98 -4.45 -21.23
C VAL A 188 -27.68 -5.42 -20.25
N GLY A 189 -28.73 -5.01 -19.56
CA GLY A 189 -29.54 -5.87 -18.69
C GLY A 189 -30.17 -7.06 -19.38
N ASP A 190 -30.60 -6.92 -20.63
CA ASP A 190 -31.17 -8.01 -21.47
C ASP A 190 -30.12 -9.11 -21.74
N LEU A 191 -28.82 -8.76 -21.78
CA LEU A 191 -27.73 -9.73 -21.98
C LEU A 191 -27.44 -10.54 -20.72
N PHE A 192 -27.86 -10.06 -19.54
CA PHE A 192 -27.64 -10.72 -18.25
C PHE A 192 -28.92 -10.91 -17.43
N PRO A 193 -29.89 -11.69 -17.90
CA PRO A 193 -31.21 -11.80 -17.28
C PRO A 193 -31.17 -12.26 -15.81
N SER A 194 -30.21 -13.11 -15.46
CA SER A 194 -30.04 -13.63 -14.09
C SER A 194 -29.59 -12.59 -13.07
N GLN A 195 -29.02 -11.48 -13.54
CA GLN A 195 -28.55 -10.36 -12.72
C GLN A 195 -29.51 -9.18 -12.71
N ARG A 196 -30.50 -9.20 -13.59
CA ARG A 196 -31.51 -8.13 -13.73
C ARG A 196 -32.25 -7.93 -12.40
N GLY A 197 -32.38 -6.68 -11.98
CA GLY A 197 -33.04 -6.33 -10.73
C GLY A 197 -32.23 -6.57 -9.45
N LYS A 198 -31.07 -7.24 -9.51
CA LYS A 198 -30.21 -7.48 -8.35
C LYS A 198 -29.11 -6.45 -8.25
N ALA A 199 -28.95 -5.85 -7.07
CA ALA A 199 -27.79 -5.02 -6.78
C ALA A 199 -26.60 -5.90 -6.40
N SER A 200 -25.44 -5.63 -7.01
CA SER A 200 -24.17 -6.24 -6.63
C SER A 200 -23.43 -5.40 -5.58
N PHE A 201 -22.25 -5.83 -5.18
CA PHE A 201 -21.38 -5.01 -4.34
C PHE A 201 -20.97 -3.71 -5.05
N ARG A 202 -20.65 -3.78 -6.35
CA ARG A 202 -20.14 -2.66 -7.13
C ARG A 202 -21.24 -1.83 -7.77
N HIS A 203 -22.32 -2.44 -8.22
CA HIS A 203 -23.36 -1.79 -9.02
C HIS A 203 -24.72 -1.84 -8.32
N PRO A 204 -25.47 -0.72 -8.28
CA PRO A 204 -26.89 -0.71 -7.95
C PRO A 204 -27.68 -1.56 -8.95
N SER A 205 -28.88 -1.94 -8.61
CA SER A 205 -29.74 -2.62 -9.59
C SER A 205 -30.10 -1.70 -10.76
N GLU A 206 -30.38 -2.30 -11.92
CA GLU A 206 -30.86 -1.56 -13.11
C GLU A 206 -32.03 -0.63 -12.74
N GLU A 207 -33.00 -1.14 -12.00
CA GLU A 207 -34.18 -0.36 -11.58
C GLU A 207 -33.84 0.84 -10.70
N GLN A 208 -32.84 0.69 -9.81
CA GLN A 208 -32.37 1.80 -8.99
C GLN A 208 -31.70 2.88 -9.83
N ARG A 209 -30.90 2.48 -10.83
CA ARG A 209 -30.24 3.39 -11.77
C ARG A 209 -31.25 4.11 -12.65
N VAL A 210 -32.22 3.38 -13.23
CA VAL A 210 -33.30 3.97 -14.04
C VAL A 210 -34.12 4.98 -13.24
N ARG A 211 -34.52 4.64 -12.00
CA ARG A 211 -35.26 5.58 -11.14
C ARG A 211 -34.43 6.84 -10.84
N ALA A 212 -33.15 6.70 -10.57
CA ALA A 212 -32.26 7.83 -10.29
C ALA A 212 -32.10 8.73 -11.54
N LEU A 213 -31.97 8.15 -12.73
CA LEU A 213 -31.89 8.88 -13.99
C LEU A 213 -33.19 9.64 -14.31
N LEU A 214 -34.34 9.03 -14.09
CA LEU A 214 -35.62 9.69 -14.29
C LEU A 214 -35.85 10.83 -13.27
N ALA A 215 -35.44 10.64 -12.02
CA ALA A 215 -35.48 11.69 -11.03
C ALA A 215 -34.53 12.85 -11.38
N TRP A 216 -33.32 12.52 -11.87
CA TRP A 216 -32.36 13.52 -12.34
C TRP A 216 -32.93 14.37 -13.47
N ASP A 217 -33.63 13.77 -14.39
CA ASP A 217 -34.19 14.45 -15.57
C ASP A 217 -35.34 15.39 -15.20
N ARG A 218 -36.20 14.98 -14.29
CA ARG A 218 -37.46 15.65 -13.96
C ARG A 218 -37.43 16.56 -12.74
N ASP A 219 -36.56 16.32 -11.76
CA ASP A 219 -36.60 16.97 -10.47
C ASP A 219 -35.33 17.80 -10.21
N ALA A 220 -35.48 19.13 -10.20
CA ALA A 220 -34.40 20.07 -9.95
C ALA A 220 -33.87 19.99 -8.50
N ASP A 221 -34.75 19.71 -7.53
CA ASP A 221 -34.38 19.59 -6.12
C ASP A 221 -33.58 18.31 -5.88
N TYR A 222 -33.96 17.23 -6.54
CA TYR A 222 -33.20 15.98 -6.56
C TYR A 222 -31.77 16.24 -7.08
N ARG A 223 -31.62 16.93 -8.24
CA ARG A 223 -30.30 17.28 -8.80
C ARG A 223 -29.46 18.09 -7.80
N ALA A 224 -30.06 19.12 -7.22
CA ALA A 224 -29.37 19.99 -6.25
C ALA A 224 -28.93 19.20 -5.00
N ALA A 225 -29.81 18.36 -4.46
CA ALA A 225 -29.50 17.51 -3.31
C ALA A 225 -28.41 16.48 -3.65
N PHE A 226 -28.49 15.88 -4.82
CA PHE A 226 -27.48 14.93 -5.28
C PHE A 226 -26.09 15.58 -5.40
N LEU A 227 -25.98 16.73 -6.03
CA LEU A 227 -24.71 17.46 -6.17
C LEU A 227 -24.14 17.89 -4.82
N ARG A 228 -25.00 18.34 -3.88
CA ARG A 228 -24.55 18.67 -2.51
C ARG A 228 -23.97 17.46 -1.79
N ARG A 229 -24.62 16.30 -1.88
CA ARG A 229 -24.12 15.04 -1.28
C ARG A 229 -22.78 14.63 -1.90
N GLY A 230 -22.63 14.75 -3.23
CA GLY A 230 -21.36 14.44 -3.91
C GLY A 230 -20.23 15.35 -3.45
N ARG A 231 -20.46 16.66 -3.31
CA ARG A 231 -19.46 17.59 -2.77
C ARG A 231 -19.08 17.25 -1.33
N ARG A 232 -20.08 16.97 -0.46
CA ARG A 232 -19.80 16.55 0.92
C ARG A 232 -18.93 15.28 0.97
N MET A 233 -19.26 14.28 0.19
CA MET A 233 -18.48 13.04 0.10
C MET A 233 -17.02 13.32 -0.30
N ARG A 234 -16.77 14.14 -1.33
CA ARG A 234 -15.41 14.51 -1.75
C ARG A 234 -14.65 15.25 -0.66
N TRP A 235 -15.31 16.20 0.03
CA TRP A 235 -14.71 16.92 1.15
C TRP A 235 -14.41 15.98 2.32
N THR A 236 -15.30 15.01 2.61
CA THR A 236 -15.04 14.00 3.65
C THR A 236 -13.81 13.16 3.31
N ILE A 237 -13.68 12.67 2.06
CA ILE A 237 -12.51 11.92 1.62
C ILE A 237 -11.24 12.77 1.71
N ALA A 238 -11.29 14.03 1.26
CA ALA A 238 -10.16 14.94 1.34
C ALA A 238 -9.76 15.24 2.80
N ALA A 239 -10.74 15.44 3.68
CA ALA A 239 -10.48 15.66 5.11
C ALA A 239 -9.85 14.42 5.77
N LEU A 240 -10.35 13.22 5.47
CA LEU A 240 -9.76 11.95 5.96
C LEU A 240 -8.33 11.77 5.45
N LEU A 241 -8.06 12.12 4.19
CA LEU A 241 -6.71 12.09 3.65
C LEU A 241 -5.81 13.09 4.38
N GLY A 242 -6.29 14.31 4.63
CA GLY A 242 -5.57 15.30 5.42
C GLY A 242 -5.25 14.80 6.83
N VAL A 243 -6.23 14.22 7.52
CA VAL A 243 -6.03 13.61 8.85
C VAL A 243 -5.01 12.47 8.79
N ALA A 244 -5.11 11.58 7.80
CA ALA A 244 -4.17 10.48 7.63
C ALA A 244 -2.73 10.98 7.43
N LEU A 245 -2.55 12.02 6.60
CA LEU A 245 -1.23 12.64 6.39
C LEU A 245 -0.71 13.34 7.66
N CYS A 246 -1.57 14.03 8.40
CA CYS A 246 -1.20 14.65 9.67
C CYS A 246 -0.79 13.60 10.71
N VAL A 247 -1.56 12.51 10.83
CA VAL A 247 -1.23 11.38 11.75
C VAL A 247 0.09 10.74 11.34
N SER A 248 0.31 10.52 10.04
CA SER A 248 1.58 9.97 9.54
C SER A 248 2.76 10.92 9.83
N ALA A 249 2.60 12.22 9.58
CA ALA A 249 3.62 13.22 9.85
C ALA A 249 3.94 13.34 11.35
N TRP A 250 2.91 13.35 12.19
CA TRP A 250 3.06 13.39 13.64
C TRP A 250 3.75 12.13 14.18
N SER A 251 3.33 10.95 13.73
CA SER A 251 3.98 9.69 14.08
C SER A 251 5.45 9.67 13.66
N HIS A 252 5.74 10.21 12.45
CA HIS A 252 7.11 10.31 11.99
C HIS A 252 7.94 11.29 12.83
N ALA A 253 7.39 12.48 13.12
CA ALA A 253 8.10 13.49 13.90
C ALA A 253 8.51 12.96 15.30
N ARG A 254 7.70 12.09 15.90
CA ARG A 254 8.02 11.43 17.19
C ARG A 254 9.15 10.40 17.12
N HIS A 255 9.36 9.82 15.93
CA HIS A 255 10.38 8.79 15.73
C HIS A 255 11.57 9.30 14.90
N LEU A 256 11.57 10.59 14.55
CA LEU A 256 12.60 11.16 13.68
C LEU A 256 14.00 11.00 14.29
N ASP A 257 14.13 11.25 15.60
CA ASP A 257 15.41 11.14 16.31
C ASP A 257 15.95 9.73 16.28
N VAL A 258 15.07 8.73 16.45
CA VAL A 258 15.44 7.31 16.36
C VAL A 258 15.88 6.98 14.92
N ASP A 259 15.12 7.40 13.90
CA ASP A 259 15.47 7.16 12.50
C ASP A 259 16.81 7.84 12.12
N VAL A 260 17.04 9.07 12.60
CA VAL A 260 18.32 9.79 12.42
C VAL A 260 19.46 9.09 13.11
N ALA A 261 19.26 8.65 14.36
CA ALA A 261 20.27 7.92 15.11
C ALA A 261 20.67 6.61 14.42
N ILE A 262 19.70 5.86 13.92
CA ILE A 262 19.92 4.63 13.13
C ILE A 262 20.78 4.95 11.89
N VAL A 263 20.41 5.98 11.11
CA VAL A 263 21.19 6.36 9.92
C VAL A 263 22.62 6.75 10.30
N ARG A 264 22.81 7.53 11.36
CA ARG A 264 24.13 7.92 11.85
C ARG A 264 24.95 6.72 12.32
N LEU A 265 24.31 5.81 13.06
CA LEU A 265 24.95 4.57 13.53
C LEU A 265 25.47 3.74 12.34
N TYR A 266 24.62 3.49 11.34
CA TYR A 266 25.01 2.71 10.17
C TYR A 266 25.94 3.45 9.20
N SER A 267 26.02 4.78 9.26
CA SER A 267 27.00 5.56 8.50
C SER A 267 28.34 5.73 9.25
N GLY A 268 28.46 5.21 10.47
CA GLY A 268 29.67 5.32 11.30
C GLY A 268 29.80 6.63 12.08
N ASP A 269 28.80 7.48 12.09
CA ASP A 269 28.74 8.68 12.96
C ASP A 269 28.19 8.33 14.34
N PHE A 270 28.94 7.52 15.09
CA PHE A 270 28.52 7.03 16.41
C PHE A 270 28.35 8.15 17.42
N ARG A 271 29.19 9.20 17.37
CA ARG A 271 29.07 10.35 18.27
C ARG A 271 27.77 11.09 18.00
N GLY A 272 27.48 11.39 16.73
CA GLY A 272 26.23 12.02 16.36
C GLY A 272 25.00 11.15 16.64
N ALA A 273 25.14 9.82 16.58
CA ALA A 273 24.07 8.90 16.99
C ALA A 273 23.80 8.99 18.49
N VAL A 274 24.84 8.99 19.34
CA VAL A 274 24.69 9.13 20.81
C VAL A 274 24.06 10.48 21.17
N ASP A 275 24.53 11.57 20.57
CA ASP A 275 24.00 12.92 20.83
C ASP A 275 22.50 12.97 20.56
N VAL A 276 22.03 12.39 19.44
CA VAL A 276 20.60 12.34 19.09
C VAL A 276 19.84 11.43 20.05
N LEU A 277 20.41 10.26 20.40
CA LEU A 277 19.72 9.29 21.27
C LEU A 277 19.60 9.75 22.73
N GLN A 278 20.43 10.68 23.20
CA GLN A 278 20.33 11.22 24.57
C GLN A 278 18.97 11.89 24.79
N ASP A 279 18.51 12.68 23.82
CA ASP A 279 17.27 13.45 23.91
C ASP A 279 16.08 12.75 23.22
N ALA A 280 16.30 11.60 22.57
CA ALA A 280 15.27 10.88 21.85
C ALA A 280 14.20 10.31 22.78
N GLU A 281 12.93 10.58 22.46
CA GLU A 281 11.76 9.99 23.10
C GLU A 281 11.27 8.76 22.31
N GLY A 282 10.99 7.66 23.02
CA GLY A 282 10.47 6.45 22.37
C GLY A 282 10.39 5.26 23.33
N PRO A 283 9.93 4.10 22.83
CA PRO A 283 9.87 2.88 23.62
C PRO A 283 11.27 2.45 24.08
N ALA A 284 11.38 2.07 25.37
CA ALA A 284 12.64 1.71 25.96
C ALA A 284 13.29 0.49 25.30
N ASP A 285 12.48 -0.48 24.88
CA ASP A 285 12.90 -1.68 24.15
C ASP A 285 13.55 -1.39 22.79
N VAL A 286 13.30 -0.21 22.21
CA VAL A 286 13.94 0.27 20.97
C VAL A 286 15.15 1.16 21.29
N LEU A 287 15.01 2.09 22.23
CA LEU A 287 16.03 3.10 22.52
C LEU A 287 17.24 2.53 23.29
N GLU A 288 17.01 1.67 24.28
CA GLU A 288 18.09 1.13 25.11
C GLU A 288 19.10 0.28 24.31
N PRO A 289 18.68 -0.63 23.41
CA PRO A 289 19.62 -1.33 22.54
C PRO A 289 20.43 -0.39 21.64
N LEU A 290 19.79 0.62 21.05
CA LEU A 290 20.49 1.58 20.18
C LEU A 290 21.49 2.45 20.95
N ARG A 291 21.13 2.90 22.16
CA ARG A 291 22.02 3.64 23.06
C ARG A 291 23.23 2.79 23.45
N ALA A 292 22.99 1.54 23.81
CA ALA A 292 24.03 0.59 24.18
C ALA A 292 24.98 0.32 22.99
N GLU A 293 24.43 0.09 21.79
CA GLU A 293 25.21 -0.16 20.58
C GLU A 293 26.05 1.07 20.18
N ALA A 294 25.47 2.26 20.18
CA ALA A 294 26.20 3.50 19.88
C ALA A 294 27.27 3.81 20.92
N GLY A 295 26.98 3.60 22.20
CA GLY A 295 27.93 3.76 23.28
C GLY A 295 29.08 2.75 23.22
N ALA A 296 28.78 1.49 22.90
CA ALA A 296 29.77 0.45 22.68
C ALA A 296 30.72 0.79 21.54
N ALA A 297 30.16 1.23 20.41
CA ALA A 297 30.93 1.67 19.26
C ALA A 297 31.88 2.82 19.61
N LEU A 298 31.39 3.85 20.29
CA LEU A 298 32.21 4.96 20.76
C LEU A 298 33.36 4.53 21.68
N SER A 299 33.10 3.56 22.58
CA SER A 299 34.10 3.08 23.51
C SER A 299 35.28 2.36 22.82
N LEU A 300 35.08 1.83 21.65
CA LEU A 300 36.05 1.07 20.86
C LEU A 300 36.78 1.91 19.82
N LEU A 301 36.26 3.10 19.46
CA LEU A 301 36.82 3.95 18.43
C LEU A 301 38.16 4.56 18.87
N PRO A 302 39.21 4.49 18.03
CA PRO A 302 40.38 5.32 18.20
C PRO A 302 40.04 6.79 17.95
N ALA A 303 40.72 7.70 18.66
CA ALA A 303 40.50 9.12 18.43
C ALA A 303 40.87 9.52 17.01
N GLY A 304 39.88 9.98 16.22
CA GLY A 304 40.08 10.53 14.89
C GLY A 304 40.08 9.53 13.71
N GLY A 305 39.69 8.27 13.95
CA GLY A 305 39.54 7.28 12.87
C GLY A 305 38.33 7.52 11.96
N ARG A 306 38.49 7.27 10.66
CA ARG A 306 37.38 7.25 9.69
C ARG A 306 36.76 5.87 9.65
N TRP A 307 35.43 5.81 9.53
CA TRP A 307 34.67 4.55 9.55
C TRP A 307 35.14 3.53 8.50
N ASP A 308 35.37 3.97 7.28
CA ASP A 308 35.79 3.08 6.18
C ASP A 308 37.17 2.44 6.43
N GLU A 309 38.04 3.15 7.18
CA GLU A 309 39.40 2.72 7.47
C GLU A 309 39.46 1.80 8.70
N ILE A 310 38.51 1.97 9.64
CA ILE A 310 38.55 1.28 10.94
C ILE A 310 37.47 0.21 11.10
N ARG A 311 36.62 0.03 10.11
CA ARG A 311 35.47 -0.89 10.18
C ARG A 311 35.88 -2.31 10.59
N GLN A 312 36.94 -2.85 9.97
CA GLN A 312 37.44 -4.18 10.31
C GLN A 312 38.03 -4.21 11.73
N GLU A 313 38.85 -3.24 12.07
CA GLU A 313 39.47 -3.13 13.40
C GLU A 313 38.40 -2.95 14.49
N LEU A 314 37.34 -2.21 14.21
CA LEU A 314 36.21 -2.04 15.14
C LEU A 314 35.48 -3.36 15.35
N ALA A 315 35.23 -4.12 14.27
CA ALA A 315 34.55 -5.41 14.36
C ALA A 315 35.36 -6.42 15.20
N ASP A 316 36.67 -6.48 14.97
CA ASP A 316 37.57 -7.36 15.69
C ASP A 316 37.61 -6.99 17.22
N ARG A 317 37.75 -5.71 17.54
CA ARG A 317 37.68 -5.22 18.93
C ARG A 317 36.34 -5.45 19.60
N ALA A 318 35.22 -5.24 18.83
CA ALA A 318 33.88 -5.50 19.32
C ALA A 318 33.70 -7.00 19.62
N TRP A 319 34.21 -7.86 18.76
CA TRP A 319 34.19 -9.30 18.99
C TRP A 319 34.92 -9.73 20.23
N GLU A 320 36.19 -9.27 20.42
CA GLU A 320 36.98 -9.54 21.62
C GLU A 320 36.27 -9.04 22.89
N ARG A 321 35.65 -7.85 22.84
CA ARG A 321 34.93 -7.28 23.96
C ARG A 321 33.66 -8.06 24.28
N ALA A 322 32.88 -8.47 23.28
CA ALA A 322 31.69 -9.30 23.48
C ALA A 322 32.04 -10.62 24.19
N LEU A 323 33.10 -11.30 23.73
CA LEU A 323 33.57 -12.51 24.38
C LEU A 323 34.06 -12.30 25.82
N ALA A 324 34.70 -11.16 26.12
CA ALA A 324 35.13 -10.82 27.45
C ALA A 324 33.93 -10.62 28.40
N GLU A 325 32.90 -9.92 27.97
CA GLU A 325 31.65 -9.73 28.73
C GLU A 325 30.94 -11.07 29.00
N LEU A 326 30.85 -11.95 28.01
CA LEU A 326 30.25 -13.29 28.15
C LEU A 326 31.04 -14.14 29.19
N ARG A 327 32.38 -14.14 29.10
CA ARG A 327 33.23 -14.84 30.08
C ARG A 327 33.10 -14.29 31.49
N ALA A 328 32.77 -12.99 31.62
CA ALA A 328 32.50 -12.37 32.91
C ALA A 328 31.07 -12.63 33.43
N GLY A 329 30.24 -13.38 32.70
CA GLY A 329 28.85 -13.64 33.05
C GLY A 329 27.91 -12.46 32.80
N GLN A 330 28.34 -11.46 32.01
CA GLN A 330 27.59 -10.24 31.71
C GLN A 330 26.96 -10.35 30.30
N ALA A 331 26.07 -11.31 30.12
CA ALA A 331 25.50 -11.62 28.80
C ALA A 331 24.77 -10.44 28.14
N GLU A 332 23.99 -9.66 28.91
CA GLU A 332 23.34 -8.46 28.39
C GLU A 332 24.36 -7.39 27.96
N GLY A 333 25.46 -7.24 28.67
CA GLY A 333 26.54 -6.32 28.30
C GLY A 333 27.27 -6.71 27.00
N ALA A 334 27.26 -7.99 26.65
CA ALA A 334 27.87 -8.50 25.41
C ALA A 334 27.05 -8.16 24.14
N ARG A 335 25.73 -8.04 24.25
CA ARG A 335 24.82 -7.84 23.07
C ARG A 335 25.23 -6.67 22.17
N PRO A 336 25.45 -5.42 22.65
CA PRO A 336 25.79 -4.31 21.79
C PRO A 336 27.14 -4.49 21.08
N PHE A 337 28.11 -5.08 21.71
CA PHE A 337 29.41 -5.37 21.10
C PHE A 337 29.32 -6.48 20.09
N PHE A 338 28.48 -7.48 20.35
CA PHE A 338 28.23 -8.56 19.41
C PHE A 338 27.50 -8.05 18.14
N ALA A 339 26.53 -7.14 18.29
CA ALA A 339 25.85 -6.48 17.18
C ALA A 339 26.85 -5.77 16.24
N LEU A 340 27.79 -5.02 16.83
CA LEU A 340 28.85 -4.33 16.09
C LEU A 340 29.81 -5.31 15.39
N ALA A 341 30.20 -6.38 16.06
CA ALA A 341 31.12 -7.37 15.51
C ALA A 341 30.53 -8.13 14.31
N THR A 342 29.22 -8.38 14.33
CA THR A 342 28.54 -9.16 13.27
C THR A 342 27.99 -8.30 12.13
N CYS A 343 28.00 -6.98 12.23
CA CYS A 343 27.44 -6.07 11.25
C CYS A 343 28.20 -6.13 9.91
N GLY A 344 27.65 -6.90 8.96
CA GLY A 344 28.08 -6.94 7.57
C GLY A 344 29.33 -7.77 7.24
N GLN A 345 29.84 -8.59 8.16
CA GLN A 345 31.06 -9.37 7.94
C GLN A 345 30.84 -10.90 7.96
N LEU A 346 29.84 -11.39 8.65
CA LEU A 346 29.55 -12.82 8.68
C LEU A 346 28.54 -13.20 7.60
N PRO A 347 28.71 -14.38 6.95
CA PRO A 347 27.67 -14.96 6.11
C PRO A 347 26.35 -15.06 6.89
N ASP A 348 25.22 -14.82 6.21
CA ASP A 348 23.89 -14.80 6.85
C ASP A 348 23.59 -15.99 7.77
N PRO A 349 23.88 -17.25 7.40
CA PRO A 349 23.64 -18.40 8.28
C PRO A 349 24.46 -18.35 9.59
N ILE A 350 25.70 -17.84 9.53
CA ILE A 350 26.55 -17.70 10.69
C ILE A 350 26.00 -16.62 11.60
N ARG A 351 25.66 -15.45 11.04
CA ARG A 351 25.10 -14.32 11.79
C ARG A 351 23.84 -14.71 12.54
N ASP A 352 22.87 -15.32 11.85
CA ASP A 352 21.59 -15.68 12.44
C ASP A 352 21.74 -16.74 13.54
N THR A 353 22.64 -17.70 13.35
CA THR A 353 22.93 -18.72 14.37
C THR A 353 23.70 -18.12 15.55
N ALA A 354 24.64 -17.21 15.29
CA ALA A 354 25.39 -16.50 16.30
C ALA A 354 24.50 -15.64 17.20
N TRP A 355 23.52 -14.94 16.64
CA TRP A 355 22.52 -14.20 17.42
C TRP A 355 21.72 -15.10 18.36
N ARG A 356 21.25 -16.24 17.85
CA ARG A 356 20.52 -17.24 18.67
C ARG A 356 21.39 -17.82 19.77
N TRP A 357 22.70 -17.94 19.56
CA TRP A 357 23.64 -18.35 20.57
C TRP A 357 23.79 -17.30 21.67
N VAL A 358 23.86 -16.00 21.32
CA VAL A 358 23.87 -14.89 22.29
C VAL A 358 22.58 -14.86 23.10
N ASP A 359 21.43 -15.00 22.44
CA ASP A 359 20.12 -15.03 23.11
C ASP A 359 20.05 -16.21 24.12
N ALA A 360 20.50 -17.39 23.73
CA ALA A 360 20.55 -18.54 24.64
C ALA A 360 21.43 -18.30 25.86
N HIS A 361 22.54 -17.57 25.70
CA HIS A 361 23.38 -17.18 26.85
C HIS A 361 22.70 -16.16 27.77
N VAL A 362 22.01 -15.17 27.20
CA VAL A 362 21.27 -14.17 27.98
C VAL A 362 20.13 -14.83 28.76
N ASP A 363 19.44 -15.81 28.13
CA ASP A 363 18.34 -16.54 28.76
C ASP A 363 18.83 -17.62 29.78
N GLY A 364 20.13 -17.83 29.86
CA GLY A 364 20.73 -18.84 30.74
C GLY A 364 20.53 -20.29 30.26
N ASP A 365 20.12 -20.48 29.00
CA ASP A 365 19.97 -21.81 28.39
C ASP A 365 21.31 -22.33 27.87
N THR A 366 22.13 -22.82 28.82
CA THR A 366 23.47 -23.37 28.52
C THR A 366 23.42 -24.57 27.55
N GLN A 367 22.34 -25.35 27.59
CA GLN A 367 22.19 -26.50 26.69
C GLN A 367 21.96 -26.06 25.23
N MET A 368 21.13 -25.05 25.03
CA MET A 368 20.89 -24.48 23.71
C MET A 368 22.14 -23.76 23.19
N ALA A 369 22.81 -22.98 24.04
CA ALA A 369 24.05 -22.29 23.69
C ALA A 369 25.13 -23.26 23.23
N SER A 370 25.36 -24.36 23.97
CA SER A 370 26.32 -25.40 23.58
C SER A 370 25.97 -26.06 22.23
N ARG A 371 24.69 -26.37 22.00
CA ARG A 371 24.23 -26.93 20.69
C ARG A 371 24.45 -25.94 19.54
N LEU A 372 24.19 -24.66 19.76
CA LEU A 372 24.38 -23.63 18.74
C LEU A 372 25.87 -23.40 18.48
N ALA A 373 26.74 -23.43 19.49
CA ALA A 373 28.19 -23.39 19.30
C ALA A 373 28.71 -24.56 18.44
N ASP A 374 28.23 -25.77 18.70
CA ASP A 374 28.58 -26.94 17.89
C ASP A 374 28.03 -26.84 16.45
N HIS A 375 26.89 -26.21 16.25
CA HIS A 375 26.32 -25.98 14.94
C HIS A 375 27.12 -24.90 14.19
N LEU A 376 27.44 -23.78 14.84
CA LEU A 376 28.25 -22.69 14.27
C LEU A 376 29.59 -23.20 13.75
N ALA A 377 30.27 -24.06 14.54
CA ALA A 377 31.57 -24.63 14.15
C ALA A 377 31.53 -25.50 12.86
N ARG A 378 30.33 -25.86 12.39
CA ARG A 378 30.11 -26.68 11.18
C ARG A 378 29.58 -25.91 9.98
N LEU A 379 29.25 -24.63 10.17
CA LEU A 379 28.74 -23.80 9.06
C LEU A 379 29.87 -23.44 8.09
N PRO A 380 29.58 -23.36 6.78
CA PRO A 380 30.54 -22.84 5.81
C PRO A 380 30.97 -21.40 6.16
N GLY A 381 32.25 -21.14 6.18
CA GLY A 381 32.82 -19.86 6.59
C GLY A 381 33.12 -19.75 8.09
N ALA A 382 32.86 -20.80 8.88
CA ALA A 382 33.23 -20.83 10.29
C ALA A 382 34.74 -20.93 10.52
N GLU A 383 35.49 -21.35 9.50
CA GLU A 383 36.95 -21.37 9.50
C GLU A 383 37.58 -19.97 9.57
N ASP A 384 36.84 -18.94 9.14
CA ASP A 384 37.29 -17.55 9.19
C ASP A 384 37.04 -16.89 10.54
N LEU A 385 36.37 -17.58 11.46
CA LEU A 385 36.08 -17.07 12.80
C LEU A 385 37.27 -17.26 13.73
N PRO A 386 37.50 -16.34 14.69
CA PRO A 386 38.53 -16.50 15.69
C PRO A 386 38.43 -17.82 16.49
N PRO A 387 39.52 -18.51 16.79
CA PRO A 387 39.48 -19.73 17.61
C PRO A 387 38.78 -19.46 18.95
N GLY A 388 37.80 -20.27 19.30
CA GLY A 388 37.01 -20.10 20.54
C GLY A 388 35.99 -18.96 20.49
N ALA A 389 35.59 -18.53 19.29
CA ALA A 389 34.62 -17.49 19.08
C ALA A 389 33.26 -17.73 19.79
N PHE A 390 32.89 -19.01 19.89
CA PHE A 390 31.66 -19.43 20.58
C PHE A 390 32.01 -20.49 21.65
N PRO A 391 32.26 -20.06 22.90
CA PRO A 391 32.47 -20.98 23.98
C PRO A 391 31.28 -21.94 24.20
N ARG A 392 31.56 -23.13 24.67
CA ARG A 392 30.56 -24.18 24.93
C ARG A 392 30.03 -24.17 26.36
N ASP A 393 30.65 -23.33 27.21
CA ASP A 393 30.39 -23.30 28.64
C ASP A 393 29.43 -22.17 29.05
#